data_e0b3d09b68f338cd98a856ead5746f45
#
_entry.id   e0b3d09b68f338cd98a856ead5746f45
#
_cell.length_a   1.000
_cell.length_b   1.000
_cell.length_c   1.000
_cell.angle_alpha   90.00
_cell.angle_beta   90.00
_cell.angle_gamma   90.00
#
_symmetry.space_group_name_H-M   'P 1'
#
loop_
_entity.id
_entity.type
_entity.pdbx_description
1 polymer ?
#
loop_
_entity_poly.entity_id
_entity_poly.type
_entity_poly.pdbx_seq_one_letter_code
_entity_poly.pdbx_strand_id
1 'polypeptide(L)'
;MALTKTQQELIGTFGAIEIEKKPFWSTFTEAKTPYLALSDTIKVDEIMAGMMKAGIIPRGATIPAIKVNGHNRVTIAPYIIAGSVGISALDTLNAEAGEVVILNGREMKAKDYDRIQKVTEIKGSIENTKEDIAARVFITGKTKDLNDNDVDLGFVAEESKTKGTSSWTIILTQLVADYYSKTKRYPDKIMVGAKVADDIIKEINTAKTPQFTSKVNIVDGGIRIELGGFALPIVTYPANDIGENTDTKVTLYKNVCLIPVYAGLEYVGTDGKPSMIRSEVVLDKTEANKETGQAKMFGKSAPFPLVILPELFRRYNFTDLS
;
A
#
# COMPACT_ATOMS: atom_id res chain seq x y z
N MET A 1 -16.36 17.95 -15.90
CA MET A 1 -15.70 17.58 -17.16
C MET A 1 -15.71 16.08 -17.33
N ALA A 2 -15.85 15.58 -18.57
CA ALA A 2 -15.91 14.15 -18.83
C ALA A 2 -14.59 13.66 -19.43
N LEU A 3 -14.20 12.44 -19.08
CA LEU A 3 -13.10 11.72 -19.69
C LEU A 3 -13.42 11.44 -21.17
N THR A 4 -12.40 11.42 -22.04
CA THR A 4 -12.56 10.99 -23.43
C THR A 4 -12.93 9.50 -23.46
N LYS A 5 -13.55 9.05 -24.57
CA LYS A 5 -13.90 7.65 -24.76
C LYS A 5 -12.66 6.74 -24.65
N THR A 6 -11.54 7.17 -25.24
CA THR A 6 -10.26 6.46 -25.16
C THR A 6 -9.76 6.33 -23.72
N GLN A 7 -9.80 7.40 -22.94
CA GLN A 7 -9.41 7.34 -21.52
C GLN A 7 -10.30 6.39 -20.71
N GLN A 8 -11.61 6.41 -20.95
CA GLN A 8 -12.56 5.49 -20.29
C GLN A 8 -12.28 4.03 -20.64
N GLU A 9 -12.00 3.72 -21.90
CA GLU A 9 -11.66 2.37 -22.36
C GLU A 9 -10.33 1.89 -21.75
N LEU A 10 -9.31 2.75 -21.69
CA LEU A 10 -8.01 2.42 -21.09
C LEU A 10 -8.11 2.19 -19.59
N ILE A 11 -8.83 3.05 -18.86
CA ILE A 11 -9.07 2.88 -17.41
C ILE A 11 -9.87 1.59 -17.14
N GLY A 12 -10.88 1.30 -17.97
CA GLY A 12 -11.63 0.05 -17.88
C GLY A 12 -10.74 -1.18 -18.09
N THR A 13 -9.86 -1.14 -19.10
CA THR A 13 -8.88 -2.19 -19.33
C THR A 13 -7.91 -2.36 -18.16
N PHE A 14 -7.38 -1.26 -17.60
CA PHE A 14 -6.51 -1.25 -16.43
C PHE A 14 -7.19 -1.90 -15.22
N GLY A 15 -8.45 -1.59 -14.97
CA GLY A 15 -9.22 -2.18 -13.88
C GLY A 15 -9.44 -3.69 -14.04
N ALA A 16 -9.63 -4.15 -15.29
CA ALA A 16 -9.91 -5.57 -15.59
C ALA A 16 -8.67 -6.48 -15.57
N ILE A 17 -7.45 -5.91 -15.65
CA ILE A 17 -6.21 -6.69 -15.61
C ILE A 17 -5.91 -7.08 -14.17
N GLU A 18 -5.78 -8.37 -13.91
CA GLU A 18 -5.29 -8.89 -12.64
C GLU A 18 -3.76 -8.95 -12.65
N ILE A 19 -3.13 -8.40 -11.62
CA ILE A 19 -1.69 -8.50 -11.37
C ILE A 19 -1.51 -9.12 -10.00
N GLU A 20 -0.36 -9.75 -9.78
CA GLU A 20 0.06 -10.25 -8.48
C GLU A 20 -0.07 -9.16 -7.40
N LYS A 21 -0.72 -9.54 -6.29
CA LYS A 21 -0.94 -8.62 -5.18
C LYS A 21 0.39 -8.20 -4.57
N LYS A 22 0.56 -6.90 -4.40
CA LYS A 22 1.74 -6.33 -3.77
C LYS A 22 1.57 -6.34 -2.26
N PRO A 23 2.42 -7.06 -1.51
CA PRO A 23 2.15 -7.39 -0.11
C PRO A 23 2.10 -6.15 0.82
N PHE A 24 3.02 -5.18 0.70
CA PHE A 24 2.99 -3.97 1.53
C PHE A 24 1.81 -3.07 1.17
N TRP A 25 1.57 -2.82 -0.12
CA TRP A 25 0.42 -2.03 -0.54
C TRP A 25 -0.89 -2.68 -0.13
N SER A 26 -0.97 -4.03 -0.19
CA SER A 26 -2.16 -4.76 0.22
C SER A 26 -2.49 -4.58 1.71
N THR A 27 -1.49 -4.35 2.58
CA THR A 27 -1.75 -4.07 4.00
C THR A 27 -2.49 -2.75 4.21
N PHE A 28 -2.27 -1.76 3.33
CA PHE A 28 -3.00 -0.49 3.37
C PHE A 28 -4.39 -0.60 2.76
N THR A 29 -4.58 -1.46 1.78
CA THR A 29 -5.87 -1.64 1.08
C THR A 29 -6.76 -2.69 1.71
N GLU A 30 -6.26 -3.50 2.65
CA GLU A 30 -7.02 -4.58 3.28
C GLU A 30 -8.30 -4.05 3.94
N ALA A 31 -9.44 -4.51 3.44
CA ALA A 31 -10.79 -4.16 3.93
C ALA A 31 -11.14 -2.66 3.91
N LYS A 32 -10.49 -1.85 3.07
CA LYS A 32 -10.73 -0.41 2.98
C LYS A 32 -10.91 0.08 1.56
N THR A 33 -11.84 1.00 1.40
CA THR A 33 -11.98 1.78 0.17
C THR A 33 -10.92 2.89 0.16
N PRO A 34 -10.17 3.08 -0.93
CA PRO A 34 -9.22 4.17 -1.06
C PRO A 34 -9.88 5.55 -0.89
N TYR A 35 -9.18 6.44 -0.21
CA TYR A 35 -9.59 7.85 -0.16
C TYR A 35 -9.07 8.57 -1.41
N LEU A 36 -9.99 9.13 -2.21
CA LEU A 36 -9.66 9.86 -3.43
C LEU A 36 -9.82 11.36 -3.20
N ALA A 37 -8.72 12.11 -3.16
CA ALA A 37 -8.74 13.56 -3.08
C ALA A 37 -9.00 14.19 -4.47
N LEU A 38 -9.56 15.39 -4.48
CA LEU A 38 -9.69 16.18 -5.72
C LEU A 38 -8.45 17.07 -5.95
N SER A 39 -7.76 17.44 -4.86
CA SER A 39 -6.56 18.27 -4.90
C SER A 39 -5.33 17.42 -5.15
N ASP A 40 -4.30 18.02 -5.73
CA ASP A 40 -2.93 17.49 -5.82
C ASP A 40 -2.28 17.27 -4.46
N THR A 41 -2.86 17.87 -3.41
CA THR A 41 -2.41 17.73 -2.03
C THR A 41 -3.43 17.02 -1.16
N ILE A 42 -2.94 16.25 -0.19
CA ILE A 42 -3.73 15.51 0.79
C ILE A 42 -3.67 16.27 2.11
N LYS A 43 -4.83 16.63 2.63
CA LYS A 43 -4.96 17.21 3.98
C LYS A 43 -5.29 16.11 4.97
N VAL A 44 -4.31 15.74 5.76
CA VAL A 44 -4.44 14.65 6.75
C VAL A 44 -5.55 14.91 7.75
N ASP A 45 -5.73 16.17 8.17
CA ASP A 45 -6.77 16.57 9.12
C ASP A 45 -8.19 16.29 8.63
N GLU A 46 -8.45 16.44 7.32
CA GLU A 46 -9.76 16.16 6.74
C GLU A 46 -10.11 14.66 6.81
N ILE A 47 -9.09 13.80 6.65
CA ILE A 47 -9.26 12.35 6.75
C ILE A 47 -9.48 11.93 8.20
N MET A 48 -8.74 12.53 9.14
CA MET A 48 -8.84 12.23 10.57
C MET A 48 -10.15 12.74 11.18
N ALA A 49 -10.70 13.86 10.71
CA ALA A 49 -11.95 14.43 11.21
C ALA A 49 -13.13 13.45 11.11
N GLY A 50 -13.17 12.61 10.07
CA GLY A 50 -14.17 11.56 9.91
C GLY A 50 -14.09 10.41 10.92
N MET A 51 -13.03 10.35 11.73
CA MET A 51 -12.79 9.27 12.70
C MET A 51 -12.98 9.69 14.16
N MET A 52 -13.31 10.95 14.42
CA MET A 52 -13.52 11.45 15.78
C MET A 52 -14.79 10.87 16.41
N LYS A 53 -14.68 10.47 17.67
CA LYS A 53 -15.84 10.05 18.46
C LYS A 53 -16.63 11.27 18.93
N ALA A 54 -17.95 11.21 18.78
CA ALA A 54 -18.84 12.15 19.43
C ALA A 54 -18.76 12.00 20.96
N GLY A 55 -18.76 13.10 21.68
CA GLY A 55 -18.84 13.08 23.14
C GLY A 55 -20.21 12.62 23.62
N ILE A 56 -20.24 11.86 24.71
CA ILE A 56 -21.49 11.54 25.41
C ILE A 56 -21.87 12.76 26.23
N ILE A 57 -23.06 13.31 25.98
CA ILE A 57 -23.60 14.46 26.69
C ILE A 57 -24.84 14.08 27.49
N PRO A 58 -25.07 14.65 28.67
CA PRO A 58 -26.32 14.50 29.39
C PRO A 58 -27.53 15.03 28.59
N ARG A 59 -28.70 14.46 28.80
CA ARG A 59 -29.94 14.98 28.19
C ARG A 59 -30.14 16.45 28.57
N GLY A 60 -30.36 17.32 27.57
CA GLY A 60 -30.61 18.75 27.79
C GLY A 60 -29.32 19.61 27.89
N ALA A 61 -28.15 19.03 27.81
CA ALA A 61 -26.90 19.80 27.74
C ALA A 61 -26.67 20.37 26.32
N THR A 62 -26.03 21.53 26.25
CA THR A 62 -25.61 22.14 24.99
C THR A 62 -24.61 21.22 24.31
N ILE A 63 -24.82 20.92 23.04
CA ILE A 63 -23.92 20.07 22.24
C ILE A 63 -22.58 20.82 22.10
N PRO A 64 -21.47 20.36 22.72
CA PRO A 64 -20.19 21.00 22.55
C PRO A 64 -19.72 20.79 21.09
N ALA A 65 -19.19 21.84 20.47
CA ALA A 65 -18.50 21.70 19.20
C ALA A 65 -17.35 20.69 19.38
N ILE A 66 -17.22 19.75 18.45
CA ILE A 66 -16.08 18.82 18.42
C ILE A 66 -14.84 19.71 18.23
N LYS A 67 -14.08 19.92 19.30
CA LYS A 67 -12.79 20.59 19.22
C LYS A 67 -11.84 19.63 18.52
N VAL A 68 -11.51 19.92 17.29
CA VAL A 68 -10.31 19.39 16.63
C VAL A 68 -9.15 20.04 17.40
N ASN A 69 -8.61 19.32 18.38
CA ASN A 69 -7.41 19.79 19.09
C ASN A 69 -6.34 20.03 18.03
N GLY A 70 -5.76 21.25 18.04
CA GLY A 70 -4.89 21.78 17.02
C GLY A 70 -3.74 20.84 16.65
N HIS A 71 -4.04 19.93 15.74
CA HIS A 71 -3.03 19.21 15.02
C HIS A 71 -2.45 20.17 13.99
N ASN A 72 -1.14 20.24 13.92
CA ASN A 72 -0.46 20.91 12.82
C ASN A 72 -1.08 20.38 11.54
N ARG A 73 -1.64 21.25 10.72
CA ARG A 73 -2.20 20.89 9.43
C ARG A 73 -1.08 20.32 8.58
N VAL A 74 -1.00 19.01 8.52
CA VAL A 74 -0.03 18.33 7.66
C VAL A 74 -0.67 18.22 6.29
N THR A 75 -0.12 18.97 5.35
CA THR A 75 -0.47 18.87 3.94
C THR A 75 0.64 18.10 3.24
N ILE A 76 0.29 17.01 2.59
CA ILE A 76 1.23 16.14 1.88
C ILE A 76 0.92 16.25 0.39
N ALA A 77 1.94 16.49 -0.41
CA ALA A 77 1.88 16.40 -1.88
C ALA A 77 2.52 15.07 -2.30
N PRO A 78 1.71 14.04 -2.61
CA PRO A 78 2.24 12.76 -3.05
C PRO A 78 2.97 12.87 -4.38
N TYR A 79 3.93 11.99 -4.62
CA TYR A 79 4.52 11.84 -5.94
C TYR A 79 3.50 11.41 -6.97
N ILE A 80 3.65 11.94 -8.19
CA ILE A 80 2.99 11.38 -9.35
C ILE A 80 3.87 10.26 -9.90
N ILE A 81 3.38 9.04 -9.81
CA ILE A 81 3.98 7.89 -10.47
C ILE A 81 3.49 7.90 -11.91
N ALA A 82 4.41 7.80 -12.86
CA ALA A 82 4.05 7.73 -14.27
C ALA A 82 4.77 6.58 -14.95
N GLY A 83 4.02 5.73 -15.63
CA GLY A 83 4.52 4.71 -16.54
C GLY A 83 4.15 5.04 -17.97
N SER A 84 5.02 4.75 -18.93
CA SER A 84 4.72 4.94 -20.35
C SER A 84 5.31 3.83 -21.21
N VAL A 85 4.56 3.44 -22.25
CA VAL A 85 4.99 2.47 -23.25
C VAL A 85 4.87 3.09 -24.63
N GLY A 86 5.91 2.90 -25.46
CA GLY A 86 5.92 3.34 -26.85
C GLY A 86 4.98 2.53 -27.71
N ILE A 87 4.38 3.17 -28.70
CA ILE A 87 3.59 2.54 -29.76
C ILE A 87 4.31 2.82 -31.08
N SER A 88 4.84 1.80 -31.71
CA SER A 88 5.50 1.95 -33.02
C SER A 88 4.49 2.08 -34.16
N ALA A 89 4.95 2.64 -35.28
CA ALA A 89 4.13 2.68 -36.51
C ALA A 89 3.81 1.25 -36.98
N LEU A 90 4.74 0.30 -36.78
CA LEU A 90 4.55 -1.11 -37.17
C LEU A 90 3.44 -1.77 -36.35
N ASP A 91 3.39 -1.53 -35.03
CA ASP A 91 2.32 -2.02 -34.15
C ASP A 91 0.96 -1.52 -34.60
N THR A 92 0.90 -0.26 -35.06
CA THR A 92 -0.33 0.35 -35.57
C THR A 92 -0.77 -0.31 -36.88
N LEU A 93 0.17 -0.55 -37.79
CA LEU A 93 -0.11 -1.20 -39.10
C LEU A 93 -0.57 -2.63 -38.90
N ASN A 94 0.10 -3.41 -38.05
CA ASN A 94 -0.29 -4.80 -37.78
C ASN A 94 -1.68 -4.86 -37.09
N ALA A 95 -1.97 -3.93 -36.22
CA ALA A 95 -3.28 -3.82 -35.57
C ALA A 95 -4.40 -3.43 -36.54
N GLU A 96 -4.12 -2.63 -37.60
CA GLU A 96 -5.06 -2.22 -38.61
C GLU A 96 -5.30 -3.33 -39.66
N ALA A 97 -4.32 -4.24 -39.89
CA ALA A 97 -4.43 -5.35 -40.82
C ALA A 97 -5.47 -6.42 -40.43
N GLY A 98 -6.08 -6.28 -39.24
CA GLY A 98 -7.15 -7.19 -38.78
C GLY A 98 -6.63 -8.55 -38.32
N GLU A 99 -5.37 -8.67 -37.99
CA GLU A 99 -4.78 -9.88 -37.41
C GLU A 99 -5.54 -10.34 -36.16
N VAL A 100 -5.72 -11.66 -36.05
CA VAL A 100 -6.35 -12.29 -34.91
C VAL A 100 -5.29 -13.06 -34.12
N VAL A 101 -5.22 -12.81 -32.83
CA VAL A 101 -4.36 -13.52 -31.90
C VAL A 101 -5.19 -14.52 -31.11
N ILE A 102 -4.73 -15.76 -31.02
CA ILE A 102 -5.39 -16.79 -30.20
C ILE A 102 -4.71 -16.80 -28.82
N LEU A 103 -5.42 -16.36 -27.80
CA LEU A 103 -4.96 -16.38 -26.42
C LEU A 103 -5.86 -17.30 -25.58
N ASN A 104 -5.28 -18.32 -24.95
CA ASN A 104 -6.02 -19.30 -24.13
C ASN A 104 -7.25 -19.88 -24.83
N GLY A 105 -7.14 -20.15 -26.15
CA GLY A 105 -8.21 -20.72 -26.99
C GLY A 105 -9.33 -19.71 -27.34
N ARG A 106 -9.14 -18.42 -27.09
CA ARG A 106 -10.06 -17.35 -27.51
C ARG A 106 -9.42 -16.49 -28.60
N GLU A 107 -10.16 -16.22 -29.62
CA GLU A 107 -9.76 -15.29 -30.68
C GLU A 107 -9.92 -13.85 -30.16
N MET A 108 -8.86 -13.05 -30.32
CA MET A 108 -8.83 -11.63 -29.96
C MET A 108 -8.23 -10.85 -31.14
N LYS A 109 -8.74 -9.64 -31.39
CA LYS A 109 -8.13 -8.77 -32.40
C LYS A 109 -6.74 -8.34 -31.93
N ALA A 110 -5.75 -8.33 -32.80
CA ALA A 110 -4.37 -7.95 -32.50
C ALA A 110 -4.30 -6.58 -31.80
N LYS A 111 -5.13 -5.62 -32.21
CA LYS A 111 -5.26 -4.30 -31.59
C LYS A 111 -5.67 -4.34 -30.10
N ASP A 112 -6.58 -5.24 -29.76
CA ASP A 112 -7.05 -5.36 -28.35
C ASP A 112 -6.00 -6.07 -27.51
N TYR A 113 -5.32 -7.06 -28.08
CA TYR A 113 -4.21 -7.75 -27.43
C TYR A 113 -3.03 -6.81 -27.13
N ASP A 114 -2.58 -6.03 -28.13
CA ASP A 114 -1.52 -5.03 -27.97
C ASP A 114 -1.88 -3.96 -26.91
N ARG A 115 -3.14 -3.52 -26.92
CA ARG A 115 -3.64 -2.59 -25.90
C ARG A 115 -3.55 -3.19 -24.49
N ILE A 116 -3.99 -4.44 -24.31
CA ILE A 116 -3.95 -5.14 -23.03
C ILE A 116 -2.50 -5.30 -22.56
N GLN A 117 -1.59 -5.72 -23.43
CA GLN A 117 -0.17 -5.85 -23.08
C GLN A 117 0.43 -4.53 -22.60
N LYS A 118 0.25 -3.44 -23.34
CA LYS A 118 0.78 -2.14 -22.99
C LYS A 118 0.19 -1.59 -21.69
N VAL A 119 -1.11 -1.79 -21.48
CA VAL A 119 -1.75 -1.41 -20.21
C VAL A 119 -1.23 -2.27 -19.05
N THR A 120 -0.94 -3.56 -19.29
CA THR A 120 -0.37 -4.47 -18.28
C THR A 120 1.03 -4.01 -17.85
N GLU A 121 1.88 -3.62 -18.80
CA GLU A 121 3.22 -3.08 -18.49
C GLU A 121 3.15 -1.79 -17.68
N ILE A 122 2.26 -0.86 -18.07
CA ILE A 122 2.04 0.38 -17.32
C ILE A 122 1.53 0.06 -15.90
N LYS A 123 0.56 -0.85 -15.79
CA LYS A 123 0.01 -1.25 -14.49
C LYS A 123 1.07 -1.89 -13.62
N GLY A 124 1.86 -2.82 -14.16
CA GLY A 124 2.96 -3.45 -13.44
C GLY A 124 3.97 -2.44 -12.90
N SER A 125 4.37 -1.47 -13.72
CA SER A 125 5.29 -0.41 -13.31
C SER A 125 4.70 0.46 -12.18
N ILE A 126 3.44 0.86 -12.28
CA ILE A 126 2.76 1.66 -11.25
C ILE A 126 2.64 0.86 -9.95
N GLU A 127 2.21 -0.40 -10.01
CA GLU A 127 2.04 -1.23 -8.82
C GLU A 127 3.37 -1.56 -8.13
N ASN A 128 4.47 -1.76 -8.88
CA ASN A 128 5.80 -1.92 -8.29
C ASN A 128 6.22 -0.68 -7.52
N THR A 129 6.07 0.50 -8.09
CA THR A 129 6.44 1.76 -7.42
C THR A 129 5.54 2.04 -6.21
N LYS A 130 4.25 1.69 -6.27
CA LYS A 130 3.37 1.75 -5.09
C LYS A 130 3.88 0.86 -3.96
N GLU A 131 4.33 -0.35 -4.29
CA GLU A 131 4.88 -1.29 -3.32
C GLU A 131 6.11 -0.72 -2.63
N ASP A 132 7.05 -0.14 -3.38
CA ASP A 132 8.26 0.48 -2.82
C ASP A 132 7.92 1.64 -1.85
N ILE A 133 6.97 2.49 -2.24
CA ILE A 133 6.51 3.58 -1.37
C ILE A 133 5.85 3.02 -0.11
N ALA A 134 4.99 2.00 -0.24
CA ALA A 134 4.32 1.36 0.88
C ALA A 134 5.32 0.66 1.81
N ALA A 135 6.30 -0.06 1.26
CA ALA A 135 7.36 -0.71 2.00
C ALA A 135 8.18 0.31 2.79
N ARG A 136 8.60 1.41 2.14
CA ARG A 136 9.36 2.49 2.79
C ARG A 136 8.58 3.09 3.97
N VAL A 137 7.32 3.47 3.76
CA VAL A 137 6.48 4.03 4.82
C VAL A 137 6.30 3.03 5.95
N PHE A 138 6.02 1.77 5.64
CA PHE A 138 5.77 0.74 6.64
C PHE A 138 7.03 0.41 7.47
N ILE A 139 8.19 0.27 6.83
CA ILE A 139 9.43 -0.15 7.48
C ILE A 139 10.11 1.02 8.20
N THR A 140 10.20 2.18 7.54
CA THR A 140 10.98 3.32 8.07
C THR A 140 10.16 4.38 8.77
N GLY A 141 8.86 4.48 8.46
CA GLY A 141 8.00 5.58 8.90
C GLY A 141 8.26 6.89 8.16
N LYS A 142 8.96 6.83 7.05
CA LYS A 142 9.33 7.98 6.24
C LYS A 142 8.84 7.82 4.80
N THR A 143 8.65 8.93 4.15
CA THR A 143 8.42 8.99 2.70
C THR A 143 9.43 9.96 2.08
N LYS A 144 9.44 10.07 0.77
CA LYS A 144 10.25 11.07 0.06
C LYS A 144 9.35 12.26 -0.33
N ASP A 145 9.92 13.46 -0.40
CA ASP A 145 9.28 14.63 -1.02
C ASP A 145 9.66 14.72 -2.50
N LEU A 146 9.12 15.72 -3.20
CA LEU A 146 9.42 15.97 -4.62
C LEU A 146 10.91 16.26 -4.92
N ASN A 147 11.69 16.56 -3.89
CA ASN A 147 13.12 16.84 -3.98
C ASN A 147 13.97 15.66 -3.48
N ASP A 148 13.38 14.48 -3.31
CA ASP A 148 14.00 13.25 -2.80
C ASP A 148 14.48 13.35 -1.33
N ASN A 149 14.00 14.33 -0.56
CA ASN A 149 14.29 14.43 0.87
C ASN A 149 13.38 13.51 1.67
N ASP A 150 13.92 12.95 2.76
CA ASP A 150 13.12 12.15 3.69
C ASP A 150 12.14 13.04 4.49
N VAL A 151 10.88 12.72 4.40
CA VAL A 151 9.81 13.32 5.20
C VAL A 151 9.39 12.33 6.29
N ASP A 152 9.56 12.72 7.55
CA ASP A 152 9.13 11.92 8.68
C ASP A 152 7.60 12.04 8.85
N LEU A 153 6.94 10.89 8.93
CA LEU A 153 5.48 10.81 9.10
C LEU A 153 5.04 10.79 10.57
N GLY A 154 5.96 11.07 11.49
CA GLY A 154 5.65 11.14 12.93
C GLY A 154 5.41 9.78 13.57
N PHE A 155 5.97 8.71 13.04
CA PHE A 155 5.89 7.41 13.68
C PHE A 155 6.62 7.41 15.03
N VAL A 156 6.12 6.59 15.94
CA VAL A 156 6.82 6.32 17.17
C VAL A 156 8.18 5.68 16.88
N ALA A 157 9.22 6.17 17.54
CA ALA A 157 10.58 5.64 17.37
C ALA A 157 10.62 4.12 17.59
N GLU A 158 11.47 3.44 16.82
CA GLU A 158 11.72 2.01 16.97
C GLU A 158 12.38 1.74 18.33
N GLU A 159 11.85 0.78 19.07
CA GLU A 159 12.37 0.39 20.38
C GLU A 159 13.31 -0.83 20.23
N SER A 160 14.54 -0.71 20.75
CA SER A 160 15.46 -1.85 20.84
C SER A 160 15.02 -2.79 21.95
N LYS A 161 15.00 -4.10 21.67
CA LYS A 161 14.66 -5.19 22.59
C LYS A 161 15.70 -6.29 22.51
N THR A 162 15.76 -7.10 23.56
CA THR A 162 16.55 -8.33 23.59
C THR A 162 15.65 -9.50 23.93
N LYS A 163 15.88 -10.62 23.25
CA LYS A 163 15.16 -11.87 23.54
C LYS A 163 15.70 -12.53 24.82
N GLY A 164 17.02 -12.55 24.97
CA GLY A 164 17.68 -13.30 26.05
C GLY A 164 17.33 -14.78 25.99
N THR A 165 17.01 -15.36 27.14
CA THR A 165 16.60 -16.78 27.28
C THR A 165 15.09 -16.98 27.26
N SER A 166 14.30 -15.93 27.06
CA SER A 166 12.84 -16.00 27.09
C SER A 166 12.29 -16.67 25.83
N SER A 167 11.16 -17.38 25.98
CA SER A 167 10.45 -17.94 24.82
C SER A 167 9.73 -16.84 24.02
N TRP A 168 9.56 -17.07 22.73
CA TRP A 168 8.84 -16.13 21.86
C TRP A 168 7.40 -15.92 22.27
N THR A 169 6.73 -16.94 22.81
CA THR A 169 5.36 -16.80 23.34
C THR A 169 5.31 -15.75 24.45
N ILE A 170 6.27 -15.78 25.38
CA ILE A 170 6.35 -14.80 26.47
C ILE A 170 6.67 -13.42 25.94
N ILE A 171 7.66 -13.31 25.05
CA ILE A 171 8.07 -12.03 24.46
C ILE A 171 6.91 -11.37 23.70
N LEU A 172 6.26 -12.09 22.80
CA LEU A 172 5.15 -11.57 22.01
C LEU A 172 3.97 -11.17 22.91
N THR A 173 3.69 -11.95 23.95
CA THR A 173 2.66 -11.58 24.94
C THR A 173 3.01 -10.29 25.67
N GLN A 174 4.28 -10.11 26.06
CA GLN A 174 4.76 -8.88 26.68
C GLN A 174 4.67 -7.69 25.72
N LEU A 175 5.04 -7.85 24.45
CA LEU A 175 4.91 -6.80 23.42
C LEU A 175 3.44 -6.40 23.22
N VAL A 176 2.52 -7.34 23.19
CA VAL A 176 1.07 -7.06 23.08
C VAL A 176 0.56 -6.36 24.33
N ALA A 177 1.01 -6.75 25.52
CA ALA A 177 0.66 -6.08 26.78
C ALA A 177 1.21 -4.65 26.84
N ASP A 178 2.45 -4.43 26.41
CA ASP A 178 3.07 -3.10 26.29
C ASP A 178 2.32 -2.24 25.26
N TYR A 179 2.01 -2.79 24.10
CA TYR A 179 1.19 -2.14 23.08
C TYR A 179 -0.16 -1.70 23.66
N TYR A 180 -0.87 -2.60 24.36
CA TYR A 180 -2.14 -2.28 25.00
C TYR A 180 -2.00 -1.20 26.08
N SER A 181 -0.95 -1.27 26.89
CA SER A 181 -0.72 -0.29 27.95
C SER A 181 -0.56 1.13 27.40
N LYS A 182 0.11 1.27 26.24
CA LYS A 182 0.41 2.54 25.57
C LYS A 182 -0.76 3.05 24.72
N THR A 183 -1.49 2.14 24.03
CA THR A 183 -2.50 2.52 23.03
C THR A 183 -3.94 2.34 23.52
N LYS A 184 -4.16 1.59 24.61
CA LYS A 184 -5.47 1.14 25.11
C LYS A 184 -6.26 0.31 24.08
N ARG A 185 -5.56 -0.30 23.13
CA ARG A 185 -6.14 -1.13 22.06
C ARG A 185 -5.26 -2.35 21.85
N TYR A 186 -5.82 -3.46 21.35
CA TYR A 186 -5.04 -4.61 20.91
C TYR A 186 -4.63 -4.44 19.44
N PRO A 187 -3.43 -4.90 19.05
CA PRO A 187 -3.03 -4.94 17.65
C PRO A 187 -3.90 -5.95 16.88
N ASP A 188 -4.02 -5.76 15.57
CA ASP A 188 -4.73 -6.71 14.71
C ASP A 188 -3.77 -7.76 14.12
N LYS A 189 -2.50 -7.36 13.90
CA LYS A 189 -1.47 -8.23 13.30
C LYS A 189 -0.09 -7.93 13.91
N ILE A 190 0.78 -8.95 13.80
CA ILE A 190 2.20 -8.86 14.11
C ILE A 190 2.97 -9.24 12.85
N MET A 191 3.85 -8.36 12.39
CA MET A 191 4.84 -8.68 11.36
C MET A 191 6.19 -8.92 12.01
N VAL A 192 6.89 -9.96 11.56
CA VAL A 192 8.20 -10.37 12.08
C VAL A 192 9.21 -10.50 10.95
N GLY A 193 10.46 -10.14 11.23
CA GLY A 193 11.56 -10.32 10.30
C GLY A 193 11.95 -11.79 10.10
N ALA A 194 12.74 -12.07 9.09
CA ALA A 194 13.12 -13.44 8.72
C ALA A 194 13.86 -14.16 9.86
N LYS A 195 14.83 -13.52 10.50
CA LYS A 195 15.56 -14.12 11.63
C LYS A 195 14.67 -14.37 12.84
N VAL A 196 13.73 -13.44 13.11
CA VAL A 196 12.73 -13.63 14.18
C VAL A 196 11.84 -14.82 13.87
N ALA A 197 11.35 -14.93 12.63
CA ALA A 197 10.52 -16.05 12.20
C ALA A 197 11.25 -17.39 12.30
N ASP A 198 12.50 -17.44 11.83
CA ASP A 198 13.34 -18.64 11.91
C ASP A 198 13.57 -19.09 13.36
N ASP A 199 13.79 -18.13 14.25
CA ASP A 199 14.01 -18.44 15.65
C ASP A 199 12.71 -18.91 16.35
N ILE A 200 11.56 -18.33 16.00
CA ILE A 200 10.24 -18.83 16.44
C ILE A 200 10.02 -20.26 15.93
N ILE A 201 10.30 -20.54 14.66
CA ILE A 201 10.13 -21.88 14.06
C ILE A 201 11.08 -22.90 14.72
N LYS A 202 12.32 -22.51 14.99
CA LYS A 202 13.27 -23.38 15.73
C LYS A 202 12.74 -23.69 17.13
N GLU A 203 12.21 -22.71 17.85
CA GLU A 203 11.62 -22.93 19.18
C GLU A 203 10.42 -23.89 19.11
N ILE A 204 9.54 -23.73 18.12
CA ILE A 204 8.42 -24.66 17.91
C ILE A 204 8.91 -26.10 17.67
N ASN A 205 9.93 -26.26 16.83
CA ASN A 205 10.45 -27.57 16.45
C ASN A 205 11.28 -28.25 17.57
N THR A 206 11.87 -27.48 18.48
CA THR A 206 12.68 -28.00 19.59
C THR A 206 11.89 -28.23 20.88
N ALA A 207 10.65 -27.74 20.94
CA ALA A 207 9.79 -27.92 22.10
C ALA A 207 9.51 -29.43 22.36
N LYS A 208 10.05 -29.95 23.48
CA LYS A 208 9.93 -31.36 23.86
C LYS A 208 8.51 -31.80 24.24
N THR A 209 7.65 -30.88 24.52
CA THR A 209 6.24 -31.09 24.85
C THR A 209 5.39 -30.10 24.09
N PRO A 210 4.68 -30.49 23.02
CA PRO A 210 3.73 -29.61 22.36
C PRO A 210 2.53 -29.42 23.29
N GLN A 211 2.64 -28.49 24.23
CA GLN A 211 1.49 -28.06 25.04
C GLN A 211 0.44 -27.33 24.20
N PHE A 212 0.83 -26.86 23.00
CA PHE A 212 -0.04 -26.10 22.12
C PHE A 212 0.21 -26.51 20.67
N THR A 213 -0.85 -26.53 19.88
CA THR A 213 -0.77 -26.79 18.44
C THR A 213 -0.27 -25.55 17.74
N SER A 214 1.01 -25.51 17.37
CA SER A 214 1.57 -24.46 16.54
C SER A 214 1.60 -24.91 15.09
N LYS A 215 1.34 -23.99 14.15
CA LYS A 215 1.32 -24.25 12.70
C LYS A 215 2.12 -23.19 11.97
N VAL A 216 2.79 -23.62 10.91
CA VAL A 216 3.51 -22.74 9.98
C VAL A 216 2.89 -22.96 8.61
N ASN A 217 2.32 -21.91 8.04
CA ASN A 217 1.65 -21.93 6.75
C ASN A 217 2.33 -20.95 5.80
N ILE A 218 2.53 -21.37 4.55
CA ILE A 218 2.94 -20.46 3.48
C ILE A 218 1.67 -19.77 2.97
N VAL A 219 1.69 -18.45 2.93
CA VAL A 219 0.59 -17.61 2.46
C VAL A 219 1.12 -16.60 1.44
N ASP A 220 0.21 -16.01 0.65
CA ASP A 220 0.59 -14.93 -0.26
C ASP A 220 1.30 -13.81 0.50
N GLY A 221 2.53 -13.52 0.10
CA GLY A 221 3.36 -12.47 0.70
C GLY A 221 4.23 -12.89 1.89
N GLY A 222 4.26 -14.19 2.27
CA GLY A 222 5.19 -14.62 3.32
C GLY A 222 4.81 -15.90 4.06
N ILE A 223 5.31 -16.04 5.27
CA ILE A 223 5.04 -17.17 6.16
C ILE A 223 4.12 -16.68 7.28
N ARG A 224 3.01 -17.36 7.48
CA ARG A 224 2.12 -17.18 8.62
C ARG A 224 2.41 -18.20 9.69
N ILE A 225 2.69 -17.74 10.89
CA ILE A 225 2.95 -18.56 12.07
C ILE A 225 1.76 -18.45 13.02
N GLU A 226 1.16 -19.59 13.35
CA GLU A 226 0.14 -19.71 14.38
C GLU A 226 0.80 -20.33 15.62
N LEU A 227 1.06 -19.50 16.64
CA LEU A 227 1.65 -19.94 17.87
C LEU A 227 0.56 -20.48 18.81
N GLY A 228 0.71 -21.69 19.32
CA GLY A 228 -0.26 -22.27 20.23
C GLY A 228 -0.50 -21.41 21.47
N GLY A 229 -1.76 -21.13 21.77
CA GLY A 229 -2.15 -20.22 22.84
C GLY A 229 -2.06 -18.73 22.52
N PHE A 230 -1.63 -18.35 21.31
CA PHE A 230 -1.52 -16.98 20.88
C PHE A 230 -2.49 -16.70 19.70
N ALA A 231 -3.50 -15.87 19.93
CA ALA A 231 -4.60 -15.71 18.98
C ALA A 231 -4.32 -14.75 17.82
N LEU A 232 -3.24 -13.93 17.91
CA LEU A 232 -2.93 -12.94 16.88
C LEU A 232 -2.17 -13.59 15.71
N PRO A 233 -2.51 -13.24 14.47
CA PRO A 233 -1.75 -13.70 13.31
C PRO A 233 -0.35 -13.09 13.29
N ILE A 234 0.66 -13.93 13.19
CA ILE A 234 2.06 -13.54 13.01
C ILE A 234 2.39 -13.82 11.54
N VAL A 235 2.87 -12.82 10.84
CA VAL A 235 3.23 -12.91 9.41
C VAL A 235 4.64 -12.39 9.22
N THR A 236 5.42 -13.02 8.34
CA THR A 236 6.76 -12.50 8.02
C THR A 236 6.67 -11.22 7.19
N TYR A 237 7.68 -10.34 7.36
CA TYR A 237 7.84 -9.24 6.42
C TYR A 237 8.00 -9.78 5.00
N PRO A 238 7.31 -9.18 4.03
CA PRO A 238 7.58 -9.48 2.62
C PRO A 238 9.01 -9.06 2.23
N ALA A 239 9.53 -9.68 1.19
CA ALA A 239 10.74 -9.18 0.54
C ALA A 239 10.52 -7.72 0.09
N ASN A 240 11.55 -6.88 0.21
CA ASN A 240 11.48 -5.48 -0.19
C ASN A 240 12.73 -5.10 -0.99
N ASP A 241 12.54 -4.22 -1.96
CA ASP A 241 13.61 -3.73 -2.83
C ASP A 241 14.21 -2.41 -2.35
N ILE A 242 13.73 -1.88 -1.21
CA ILE A 242 14.19 -0.59 -0.66
C ILE A 242 15.54 -0.68 0.08
N GLY A 243 16.11 -1.89 0.21
CA GLY A 243 17.41 -2.13 0.85
C GLY A 243 17.43 -2.04 2.39
N GLU A 244 16.24 -1.95 3.02
CA GLU A 244 16.13 -1.89 4.47
C GLU A 244 16.17 -3.28 5.10
N ASN A 245 17.03 -3.45 6.11
CA ASN A 245 17.08 -4.72 6.85
C ASN A 245 15.91 -4.82 7.81
N THR A 246 15.06 -5.84 7.60
CA THR A 246 13.90 -6.15 8.43
C THR A 246 14.07 -7.43 9.25
N ASP A 247 15.21 -8.14 9.12
CA ASP A 247 15.41 -9.49 9.67
C ASP A 247 15.10 -9.64 11.15
N THR A 248 15.49 -8.64 11.95
CA THR A 248 15.36 -8.62 13.41
C THR A 248 14.19 -7.77 13.90
N LYS A 249 13.37 -7.25 12.98
CA LYS A 249 12.27 -6.35 13.33
C LYS A 249 10.99 -7.09 13.66
N VAL A 250 10.22 -6.50 14.57
CA VAL A 250 8.86 -6.92 14.91
C VAL A 250 7.98 -5.67 14.90
N THR A 251 6.90 -5.70 14.13
CA THR A 251 5.93 -4.59 14.08
C THR A 251 4.56 -5.07 14.52
N LEU A 252 4.00 -4.36 15.50
CA LEU A 252 2.62 -4.52 15.94
C LEU A 252 1.80 -3.34 15.45
N TYR A 253 0.69 -3.60 14.78
CA TYR A 253 -0.14 -2.54 14.28
C TYR A 253 -1.62 -2.90 14.25
N LYS A 254 -2.43 -1.86 14.13
CA LYS A 254 -3.86 -1.97 13.96
C LYS A 254 -4.25 -1.53 12.54
N ASN A 255 -4.98 -2.36 11.82
CA ASN A 255 -5.36 -2.09 10.43
C ASN A 255 -6.05 -0.74 10.25
N VAL A 256 -6.78 -0.27 11.26
CA VAL A 256 -7.49 1.02 11.22
C VAL A 256 -6.55 2.22 10.99
N CYS A 257 -5.26 2.11 11.34
CA CYS A 257 -4.33 3.21 11.16
C CYS A 257 -3.75 3.33 9.76
N LEU A 258 -3.91 2.31 8.92
CA LEU A 258 -3.37 2.27 7.55
C LEU A 258 -4.47 2.63 6.55
N ILE A 259 -4.27 3.63 5.72
CA ILE A 259 -5.25 4.07 4.71
C ILE A 259 -4.56 4.30 3.38
N PRO A 260 -5.05 3.69 2.28
CA PRO A 260 -4.61 4.02 0.95
C PRO A 260 -5.28 5.34 0.51
N VAL A 261 -4.48 6.32 0.14
CA VAL A 261 -4.96 7.62 -0.31
C VAL A 261 -4.40 7.88 -1.71
N TYR A 262 -5.19 8.54 -2.55
CA TYR A 262 -4.74 9.02 -3.84
C TYR A 262 -5.02 10.52 -3.94
N ALA A 263 -4.01 11.29 -4.31
CA ALA A 263 -4.20 12.70 -4.65
C ALA A 263 -4.88 12.84 -6.02
N GLY A 264 -5.50 13.99 -6.25
CA GLY A 264 -6.12 14.32 -7.52
C GLY A 264 -5.10 14.32 -8.65
N LEU A 265 -5.53 13.87 -9.81
CA LEU A 265 -4.70 13.78 -11.01
C LEU A 265 -5.17 14.81 -12.05
N GLU A 266 -4.21 15.50 -12.64
CA GLU A 266 -4.47 16.36 -13.77
C GLU A 266 -4.62 15.55 -15.06
N TYR A 267 -5.65 15.84 -15.82
CA TYR A 267 -5.91 15.24 -17.12
C TYR A 267 -6.47 16.29 -18.10
N VAL A 268 -6.39 16.00 -19.38
CA VAL A 268 -7.01 16.80 -20.43
C VAL A 268 -8.30 16.12 -20.85
N GLY A 269 -9.42 16.81 -20.65
CA GLY A 269 -10.75 16.28 -20.97
C GLY A 269 -11.12 16.47 -22.44
N THR A 270 -12.38 16.14 -22.76
CA THR A 270 -12.92 16.23 -24.13
C THR A 270 -12.93 17.65 -24.71
N ASP A 271 -12.85 18.67 -23.87
CA ASP A 271 -12.81 20.10 -24.26
C ASP A 271 -11.38 20.61 -24.46
N GLY A 272 -10.37 19.75 -24.37
CA GLY A 272 -8.96 20.11 -24.52
C GLY A 272 -8.37 20.94 -23.38
N LYS A 273 -9.12 21.13 -22.27
CA LYS A 273 -8.64 21.91 -21.13
C LYS A 273 -8.14 20.99 -20.01
N PRO A 274 -7.08 21.39 -19.28
CA PRO A 274 -6.63 20.68 -18.10
C PRO A 274 -7.69 20.75 -17.00
N SER A 275 -7.86 19.65 -16.28
CA SER A 275 -8.79 19.52 -15.16
C SER A 275 -8.28 18.48 -14.17
N MET A 276 -8.79 18.53 -12.94
CA MET A 276 -8.47 17.58 -11.89
C MET A 276 -9.57 16.52 -11.78
N ILE A 277 -9.15 15.27 -11.57
CA ILE A 277 -10.06 14.14 -11.36
C ILE A 277 -9.71 13.36 -10.09
N ARG A 278 -10.75 12.83 -9.43
CA ARG A 278 -10.64 11.84 -8.35
C ARG A 278 -10.54 10.46 -8.97
N SER A 279 -9.33 9.93 -9.10
CA SER A 279 -9.11 8.61 -9.66
C SER A 279 -7.83 8.00 -9.08
N GLU A 280 -7.79 6.68 -8.99
CA GLU A 280 -6.56 5.96 -8.65
C GLU A 280 -5.53 6.05 -9.78
N VAL A 281 -6.01 6.13 -11.01
CA VAL A 281 -5.17 6.20 -12.21
C VAL A 281 -5.84 7.00 -13.30
N VAL A 282 -5.03 7.69 -14.10
CA VAL A 282 -5.42 8.28 -15.38
C VAL A 282 -4.55 7.68 -16.46
N LEU A 283 -5.16 7.12 -17.49
CA LEU A 283 -4.46 6.61 -18.68
C LEU A 283 -4.83 7.43 -19.89
N ASP A 284 -3.85 7.66 -20.73
CA ASP A 284 -4.05 8.40 -21.99
C ASP A 284 -3.05 7.93 -23.06
N LYS A 285 -3.29 8.35 -24.28
CA LYS A 285 -2.45 8.08 -25.44
C LYS A 285 -2.10 9.42 -26.11
N THR A 286 -0.82 9.64 -26.40
CA THR A 286 -0.43 10.79 -27.21
C THR A 286 -0.87 10.61 -28.67
N GLU A 287 -1.08 11.72 -29.38
CA GLU A 287 -1.19 11.67 -30.84
C GLU A 287 0.11 11.10 -31.45
N ALA A 288 -0.05 10.40 -32.56
CA ALA A 288 1.10 9.90 -33.30
C ALA A 288 1.89 11.08 -33.89
N ASN A 289 3.21 11.04 -33.71
CA ASN A 289 4.08 12.00 -34.38
C ASN A 289 3.95 11.84 -35.90
N LYS A 290 3.66 12.93 -36.61
CA LYS A 290 3.41 12.89 -38.07
C LYS A 290 4.63 12.46 -38.88
N GLU A 291 5.84 12.65 -38.38
CA GLU A 291 7.07 12.29 -39.07
C GLU A 291 7.49 10.82 -38.80
N THR A 292 7.33 10.34 -37.57
CA THR A 292 7.83 9.02 -37.16
C THR A 292 6.70 7.98 -36.97
N GLY A 293 5.44 8.41 -36.99
CA GLY A 293 4.31 7.53 -36.70
C GLY A 293 4.26 6.99 -35.28
N GLN A 294 5.17 7.44 -34.39
CA GLN A 294 5.27 6.96 -33.04
C GLN A 294 4.28 7.68 -32.11
N ALA A 295 3.63 6.93 -31.27
CA ALA A 295 2.79 7.43 -30.18
C ALA A 295 3.28 6.85 -28.84
N LYS A 296 2.75 7.36 -27.75
CA LYS A 296 2.99 6.80 -26.41
C LYS A 296 1.66 6.60 -25.69
N MET A 297 1.52 5.46 -25.04
CA MET A 297 0.51 5.26 -24.03
C MET A 297 1.14 5.52 -22.68
N PHE A 298 0.47 6.24 -21.80
CA PHE A 298 0.99 6.52 -20.46
C PHE A 298 -0.10 6.43 -19.43
N GLY A 299 0.31 6.09 -18.19
CA GLY A 299 -0.54 6.09 -17.02
C GLY A 299 0.08 6.93 -15.92
N LYS A 300 -0.76 7.64 -15.17
CA LYS A 300 -0.37 8.43 -13.99
C LYS A 300 -1.18 7.98 -12.79
N SER A 301 -0.55 7.92 -11.63
CA SER A 301 -1.19 7.66 -10.33
C SER A 301 -0.50 8.51 -9.27
N ALA A 302 -1.20 8.94 -8.24
CA ALA A 302 -0.61 9.69 -7.13
C ALA A 302 -0.98 9.02 -5.78
N PRO A 303 -0.50 7.79 -5.55
CA PRO A 303 -0.81 7.04 -4.35
C PRO A 303 0.01 7.53 -3.16
N PHE A 304 -0.59 7.47 -1.99
CA PHE A 304 0.08 7.71 -0.73
C PHE A 304 -0.41 6.74 0.34
N PRO A 305 0.46 5.87 0.87
CA PRO A 305 0.13 5.00 1.99
C PRO A 305 0.15 5.83 3.29
N LEU A 306 -1.01 6.32 3.69
CA LEU A 306 -1.15 7.18 4.86
C LEU A 306 -1.27 6.34 6.13
N VAL A 307 -0.50 6.69 7.16
CA VAL A 307 -0.69 6.18 8.52
C VAL A 307 -1.30 7.28 9.36
N ILE A 308 -2.55 7.08 9.73
CA ILE A 308 -3.24 7.90 10.72
C ILE A 308 -3.10 7.23 12.09
N LEU A 309 -3.04 8.00 13.16
CA LEU A 309 -2.83 7.46 14.51
C LEU A 309 -1.51 6.65 14.61
N PRO A 310 -0.36 7.29 14.34
CA PRO A 310 0.94 6.61 14.32
C PRO A 310 1.30 5.94 15.65
N GLU A 311 0.64 6.32 16.76
CA GLU A 311 0.75 5.65 18.06
C GLU A 311 0.24 4.19 18.03
N LEU A 312 -0.63 3.81 17.05
CA LEU A 312 -1.10 2.44 16.84
C LEU A 312 -0.18 1.60 15.95
N PHE A 313 0.99 2.13 15.64
CA PHE A 313 2.01 1.47 14.83
C PHE A 313 3.31 1.43 15.63
N ARG A 314 3.67 0.27 16.18
CA ARG A 314 4.83 0.08 17.06
C ARG A 314 5.85 -0.84 16.41
N ARG A 315 7.08 -0.39 16.38
CA ARG A 315 8.22 -1.11 15.82
C ARG A 315 9.23 -1.44 16.90
N TYR A 316 9.72 -2.67 16.87
CA TYR A 316 10.72 -3.19 17.79
C TYR A 316 11.84 -3.83 16.98
N ASN A 317 13.08 -3.69 17.44
CA ASN A 317 14.26 -4.30 16.85
C ASN A 317 14.97 -5.17 17.88
N PHE A 318 15.15 -6.44 17.58
CA PHE A 318 15.84 -7.39 18.45
C PHE A 318 17.33 -7.42 18.12
N THR A 319 18.18 -6.95 19.04
CA THR A 319 19.61 -6.76 18.82
C THR A 319 20.49 -7.98 19.10
N ASP A 320 19.94 -9.00 19.74
CA ASP A 320 20.64 -10.23 20.17
C ASP A 320 20.33 -11.45 19.30
N LEU A 321 19.65 -11.26 18.19
CA LEU A 321 19.42 -12.30 17.19
C LEU A 321 20.57 -12.31 16.19
N SER A 322 21.36 -13.35 16.20
CA SER A 322 22.53 -13.55 15.32
C SER A 322 22.16 -14.25 14.00
#